data_b52a28f75fe919f52ce8818d555d6d6a
#
_entry.id   b52a28f75fe919f52ce8818d555d6d6a
#
_cell.length_a   1.000
_cell.length_b   1.000
_cell.length_c   1.000
_cell.angle_alpha   90.00
_cell.angle_beta   90.00
_cell.angle_gamma   90.00
#
_symmetry.space_group_name_H-M   'P 1'
#
loop_
_entity.id
_entity.type
_entity.pdbx_description
1 polymer ?
#
loop_
_entity_poly.entity_id
_entity_poly.type
_entity_poly.pdbx_seq_one_letter_code
_entity_poly.pdbx_strand_id
1 'polypeptide(L)'
;HRGIQLLSRFNVILALVIAGVIFVFGPTLFLTDVYVQSMGQYLGSFFSMATMTAQTAPDWWMKWWTVFFFAWFIGYTPLMAVFVSRISRGRTVRETIMAVAILAPIATTIWFTLLGGSGIYHQLSGTFDLTDALNSFQFDVATLTVAQALPGGTWMAAAILLLTTIFVATTGDSMSYSIAMVGAGHDEPQPWIRVFWGGAMALMAAILLYMGAGQIGVLQQFIVITAIPVSLIILPSLWTGPRAASALAKEQGLT
;
A
#
# COMPACT_ATOMS: atom_id res chain seq x y z
N HIS A 1 11.08 -0.14 -21.35
CA HIS A 1 9.77 0.45 -20.94
C HIS A 1 8.54 -0.38 -21.38
N ARG A 2 8.50 -0.98 -22.60
CA ARG A 2 7.33 -1.75 -23.06
C ARG A 2 7.07 -3.03 -22.24
N GLY A 3 8.12 -3.74 -21.82
CA GLY A 3 8.00 -4.99 -21.06
C GLY A 3 7.36 -4.78 -19.67
N ILE A 4 7.78 -3.75 -18.94
CA ILE A 4 7.23 -3.42 -17.61
C ILE A 4 5.77 -2.98 -17.71
N GLN A 5 5.42 -2.20 -18.74
CA GLN A 5 4.03 -1.82 -18.98
C GLN A 5 3.13 -3.03 -19.29
N LEU A 6 3.64 -3.99 -20.06
CA LEU A 6 2.91 -5.23 -20.33
C LEU A 6 2.73 -6.06 -19.07
N LEU A 7 3.79 -6.18 -18.26
CA LEU A 7 3.76 -6.90 -17.00
C LEU A 7 2.79 -6.26 -16.01
N SER A 8 2.78 -4.93 -15.92
CA SER A 8 1.84 -4.19 -15.07
C SER A 8 0.38 -4.37 -15.52
N ARG A 9 0.10 -4.32 -16.83
CA ARG A 9 -1.25 -4.58 -17.36
C ARG A 9 -1.70 -6.01 -17.08
N PHE A 10 -0.83 -6.98 -17.29
CA PHE A 10 -1.10 -8.38 -16.95
C PHE A 10 -1.44 -8.51 -15.45
N ASN A 11 -0.68 -7.85 -14.59
CA ASN A 11 -0.88 -7.91 -13.16
C ASN A 11 -2.23 -7.32 -12.72
N VAL A 12 -2.64 -6.19 -13.31
CA VAL A 12 -3.95 -5.59 -13.05
C VAL A 12 -5.08 -6.54 -13.48
N ILE A 13 -4.96 -7.14 -14.67
CA ILE A 13 -5.95 -8.11 -15.16
C ILE A 13 -5.99 -9.33 -14.24
N LEU A 14 -4.84 -9.86 -13.83
CA LEU A 14 -4.75 -10.99 -12.90
C LEU A 14 -5.41 -10.64 -11.56
N ALA A 15 -5.17 -9.45 -11.02
CA ALA A 15 -5.80 -8.98 -9.79
C ALA A 15 -7.33 -8.93 -9.93
N LEU A 16 -7.85 -8.40 -11.03
CA LEU A 16 -9.29 -8.33 -11.28
C LEU A 16 -9.91 -9.72 -11.45
N VAL A 17 -9.21 -10.64 -12.11
CA VAL A 17 -9.66 -12.04 -12.26
C VAL A 17 -9.71 -12.73 -10.90
N ILE A 18 -8.66 -12.61 -10.08
CA ILE A 18 -8.61 -13.16 -8.72
C ILE A 18 -9.76 -12.58 -7.89
N ALA A 19 -9.93 -11.25 -7.89
CA ALA A 19 -11.02 -10.59 -7.18
C ALA A 19 -12.40 -11.09 -7.63
N GLY A 20 -12.60 -11.24 -8.94
CA GLY A 20 -13.84 -11.79 -9.50
C GLY A 20 -14.09 -13.23 -9.10
N VAL A 21 -13.08 -14.08 -9.12
CA VAL A 21 -13.19 -15.49 -8.68
C VAL A 21 -13.54 -15.58 -7.19
N ILE A 22 -12.85 -14.81 -6.34
CA ILE A 22 -13.14 -14.78 -4.90
C ILE A 22 -14.58 -14.29 -4.66
N PHE A 23 -15.00 -13.24 -5.36
CA PHE A 23 -16.34 -12.69 -5.19
C PHE A 23 -17.44 -13.64 -5.65
N VAL A 24 -17.29 -14.27 -6.83
CA VAL A 24 -18.33 -15.11 -7.43
C VAL A 24 -18.41 -16.49 -6.79
N PHE A 25 -17.27 -17.10 -6.49
CA PHE A 25 -17.18 -18.48 -6.00
C PHE A 25 -16.89 -18.59 -4.50
N GLY A 26 -16.58 -17.48 -3.85
CA GLY A 26 -16.34 -17.39 -2.41
C GLY A 26 -17.63 -17.12 -1.61
N PRO A 27 -17.50 -16.72 -0.34
CA PRO A 27 -18.65 -16.42 0.54
C PRO A 27 -19.25 -15.03 0.25
N THR A 28 -19.80 -14.84 -0.95
CA THR A 28 -20.23 -13.54 -1.51
C THR A 28 -21.14 -12.75 -0.56
N LEU A 29 -22.14 -13.40 0.03
CA LEU A 29 -23.07 -12.72 0.96
C LEU A 29 -22.33 -12.17 2.18
N PHE A 30 -21.48 -13.01 2.80
CA PHE A 30 -20.68 -12.59 3.95
C PHE A 30 -19.75 -11.42 3.59
N LEU A 31 -19.07 -11.49 2.44
CA LEU A 31 -18.16 -10.43 1.98
C LEU A 31 -18.91 -9.12 1.73
N THR A 32 -20.10 -9.19 1.15
CA THR A 32 -20.93 -8.00 0.92
C THR A 32 -21.39 -7.38 2.24
N ASP A 33 -21.88 -8.20 3.17
CA ASP A 33 -22.35 -7.74 4.48
C ASP A 33 -21.20 -7.10 5.28
N VAL A 34 -20.04 -7.76 5.33
CA VAL A 34 -18.84 -7.24 6.01
C VAL A 34 -18.38 -5.93 5.38
N TYR A 35 -18.38 -5.81 4.05
CA TYR A 35 -18.00 -4.56 3.39
C TYR A 35 -18.92 -3.40 3.76
N VAL A 36 -20.23 -3.60 3.62
CA VAL A 36 -21.24 -2.56 3.91
C VAL A 36 -21.19 -2.16 5.39
N GLN A 37 -21.14 -3.15 6.29
CA GLN A 37 -21.08 -2.91 7.73
C GLN A 37 -19.78 -2.19 8.12
N SER A 38 -18.64 -2.62 7.60
CA SER A 38 -17.33 -2.02 7.90
C SER A 38 -17.25 -0.58 7.40
N MET A 39 -17.78 -0.28 6.21
CA MET A 39 -17.84 1.08 5.68
C MET A 39 -18.75 1.97 6.50
N GLY A 40 -19.93 1.47 6.90
CA GLY A 40 -20.84 2.21 7.78
C GLY A 40 -20.21 2.51 9.14
N GLN A 41 -19.56 1.53 9.75
CA GLN A 41 -18.86 1.70 11.03
C GLN A 41 -17.65 2.65 10.91
N TYR A 42 -16.88 2.54 9.84
CA TYR A 42 -15.76 3.45 9.57
C TYR A 42 -16.22 4.90 9.48
N LEU A 43 -17.25 5.18 8.69
CA LEU A 43 -17.79 6.53 8.54
C LEU A 43 -18.41 7.05 9.84
N GLY A 44 -19.16 6.22 10.54
CA GLY A 44 -19.79 6.58 11.81
C GLY A 44 -18.80 6.82 12.95
N SER A 45 -17.69 6.09 12.98
CA SER A 45 -16.67 6.17 14.03
C SER A 45 -15.44 6.99 13.64
N PHE A 46 -15.45 7.60 12.46
CA PHE A 46 -14.28 8.29 11.90
C PHE A 46 -13.65 9.29 12.86
N PHE A 47 -14.45 10.19 13.40
CA PHE A 47 -13.95 11.21 14.32
C PHE A 47 -13.46 10.63 15.65
N SER A 48 -14.17 9.64 16.21
CA SER A 48 -13.73 8.99 17.45
C SER A 48 -12.42 8.25 17.28
N MET A 49 -12.22 7.55 16.16
CA MET A 49 -10.96 6.87 15.84
C MET A 49 -9.81 7.87 15.57
N ALA A 50 -10.10 8.96 14.85
CA ALA A 50 -9.11 9.99 14.51
C ALA A 50 -8.65 10.81 15.73
N THR A 51 -9.47 10.89 16.78
CA THR A 51 -9.18 11.64 18.00
C THR A 51 -8.77 10.77 19.19
N MET A 52 -8.57 9.46 18.98
CA MET A 52 -8.02 8.58 20.00
C MET A 52 -6.61 9.03 20.42
N THR A 53 -6.38 9.04 21.74
CA THR A 53 -5.07 9.41 22.33
C THR A 53 -4.47 8.22 23.07
N ALA A 54 -3.18 8.31 23.40
CA ALA A 54 -2.50 7.27 24.17
C ALA A 54 -3.14 6.97 25.54
N GLN A 55 -3.96 7.89 26.07
CA GLN A 55 -4.69 7.70 27.33
C GLN A 55 -5.99 6.92 27.17
N THR A 56 -6.58 6.94 25.98
CA THR A 56 -7.91 6.37 25.71
C THR A 56 -7.88 5.12 24.82
N ALA A 57 -6.82 4.94 24.06
CA ALA A 57 -6.65 3.79 23.18
C ALA A 57 -5.73 2.73 23.81
N PRO A 58 -5.94 1.43 23.50
CA PRO A 58 -4.99 0.40 23.86
C PRO A 58 -3.61 0.66 23.19
N ASP A 59 -2.52 0.32 23.91
CA ASP A 59 -1.15 0.54 23.41
C ASP A 59 -0.90 -0.07 22.03
N TRP A 60 -1.42 -1.25 21.75
CA TRP A 60 -1.27 -1.92 20.48
C TRP A 60 -1.94 -1.14 19.34
N TRP A 61 -3.10 -0.51 19.61
CA TRP A 61 -3.79 0.32 18.62
C TRP A 61 -2.95 1.53 18.24
N MET A 62 -2.42 2.26 19.23
CA MET A 62 -1.58 3.43 18.98
C MET A 62 -0.29 3.07 18.23
N LYS A 63 0.36 1.96 18.61
CA LYS A 63 1.59 1.50 17.94
C LYS A 63 1.36 1.18 16.48
N TRP A 64 0.29 0.44 16.17
CA TRP A 64 0.02 -0.02 14.81
C TRP A 64 -0.68 1.04 13.96
N TRP A 65 -1.85 1.50 14.39
CA TRP A 65 -2.72 2.33 13.56
C TRP A 65 -2.28 3.79 13.52
N THR A 66 -1.77 4.34 14.61
CA THR A 66 -1.32 5.73 14.63
C THR A 66 0.17 5.84 14.30
N VAL A 67 1.05 5.19 15.07
CA VAL A 67 2.50 5.41 14.90
C VAL A 67 3.01 4.75 13.63
N PHE A 68 2.79 3.43 13.46
CA PHE A 68 3.38 2.69 12.35
C PHE A 68 2.80 3.10 10.99
N PHE A 69 1.47 3.09 10.83
CA PHE A 69 0.88 3.41 9.52
C PHE A 69 1.10 4.85 9.08
N PHE A 70 0.95 5.83 9.98
CA PHE A 70 1.27 7.22 9.63
C PHE A 70 2.75 7.42 9.32
N ALA A 71 3.64 6.83 10.11
CA ALA A 71 5.07 6.90 9.84
C ALA A 71 5.42 6.28 8.47
N TRP A 72 4.83 5.13 8.15
CA TRP A 72 5.02 4.48 6.85
C TRP A 72 4.62 5.43 5.70
N PHE A 73 3.40 5.95 5.74
CA PHE A 73 2.93 6.84 4.67
C PHE A 73 3.73 8.15 4.60
N ILE A 74 4.09 8.73 5.74
CA ILE A 74 4.93 9.94 5.78
C ILE A 74 6.30 9.67 5.18
N GLY A 75 6.97 8.58 5.58
CA GLY A 75 8.28 8.21 5.05
C GLY A 75 8.29 7.95 3.54
N TYR A 76 7.18 7.44 3.03
CA TYR A 76 7.00 7.10 1.62
C TYR A 76 6.56 8.31 0.75
N THR A 77 5.98 9.33 1.36
CA THR A 77 5.36 10.49 0.68
C THR A 77 6.29 11.20 -0.32
N PRO A 78 7.55 11.55 -0.02
CA PRO A 78 8.38 12.28 -0.97
C PRO A 78 8.59 11.52 -2.28
N LEU A 79 8.83 10.21 -2.17
CA LEU A 79 9.04 9.35 -3.32
C LEU A 79 7.76 9.19 -4.15
N MET A 80 6.62 9.01 -3.47
CA MET A 80 5.32 8.97 -4.12
C MET A 80 4.93 10.29 -4.76
N ALA A 81 5.27 11.43 -4.16
CA ALA A 81 5.01 12.73 -4.76
C ALA A 81 5.73 12.88 -6.12
N VAL A 82 7.00 12.48 -6.21
CA VAL A 82 7.76 12.47 -7.46
C VAL A 82 7.11 11.52 -8.49
N PHE A 83 6.73 10.33 -8.08
CA PHE A 83 6.08 9.36 -8.95
C PHE A 83 4.72 9.86 -9.45
N VAL A 84 3.84 10.32 -8.54
CA VAL A 84 2.50 10.82 -8.87
C VAL A 84 2.58 12.05 -9.76
N SER A 85 3.48 13.01 -9.50
CA SER A 85 3.64 14.20 -10.35
C SER A 85 3.97 13.82 -11.80
N ARG A 86 4.71 12.75 -12.00
CA ARG A 86 5.07 12.27 -13.34
C ARG A 86 3.92 11.59 -14.08
N ILE A 87 3.20 10.68 -13.40
CA ILE A 87 2.08 9.96 -14.04
C ILE A 87 0.84 10.84 -14.24
N SER A 88 0.78 11.97 -13.53
CA SER A 88 -0.34 12.93 -13.60
C SER A 88 -0.15 14.00 -14.68
N ARG A 89 0.91 13.95 -15.47
CA ARG A 89 1.13 14.92 -16.56
C ARG A 89 -0.06 14.90 -17.54
N GLY A 90 -0.60 16.07 -17.82
CA GLY A 90 -1.79 16.25 -18.67
C GLY A 90 -3.13 16.05 -17.96
N ARG A 91 -3.13 15.81 -16.65
CA ARG A 91 -4.35 15.72 -15.82
C ARG A 91 -4.49 16.97 -14.96
N THR A 92 -5.73 17.27 -14.57
CA THR A 92 -5.98 18.36 -13.62
C THR A 92 -5.60 17.94 -12.18
N VAL A 93 -5.31 18.93 -11.34
CA VAL A 93 -5.05 18.71 -9.90
C VAL A 93 -6.23 17.99 -9.23
N ARG A 94 -7.47 18.38 -9.59
CA ARG A 94 -8.70 17.74 -9.08
C ARG A 94 -8.75 16.25 -9.44
N GLU A 95 -8.52 15.90 -10.70
CA GLU A 95 -8.52 14.48 -11.13
C GLU A 95 -7.46 13.68 -10.40
N THR A 96 -6.29 14.24 -10.20
CA THR A 96 -5.20 13.57 -9.46
C THR A 96 -5.60 13.34 -8.00
N ILE A 97 -6.14 14.34 -7.31
CA ILE A 97 -6.61 14.20 -5.93
C ILE A 97 -7.73 13.17 -5.84
N MET A 98 -8.73 13.22 -6.73
CA MET A 98 -9.83 12.25 -6.74
C MET A 98 -9.32 10.81 -6.95
N ALA A 99 -8.38 10.63 -7.86
CA ALA A 99 -7.81 9.31 -8.13
C ALA A 99 -7.05 8.75 -6.91
N VAL A 100 -6.20 9.56 -6.29
CA VAL A 100 -5.33 9.10 -5.20
C VAL A 100 -6.06 9.04 -3.85
N ALA A 101 -6.90 10.05 -3.53
CA ALA A 101 -7.52 10.16 -2.22
C ALA A 101 -8.88 9.46 -2.10
N ILE A 102 -9.55 9.13 -3.21
CA ILE A 102 -10.88 8.53 -3.21
C ILE A 102 -10.89 7.19 -3.95
N LEU A 103 -10.50 7.14 -5.22
CA LEU A 103 -10.63 5.91 -6.01
C LEU A 103 -9.66 4.82 -5.54
N ALA A 104 -8.41 5.17 -5.24
CA ALA A 104 -7.44 4.20 -4.75
C ALA A 104 -7.83 3.59 -3.38
N PRO A 105 -8.25 4.36 -2.35
CA PRO A 105 -8.78 3.80 -1.12
C PRO A 105 -10.00 2.88 -1.31
N ILE A 106 -10.95 3.25 -2.17
CA ILE A 106 -12.12 2.39 -2.46
C ILE A 106 -11.66 1.05 -3.06
N ALA A 107 -10.78 1.07 -4.06
CA ALA A 107 -10.25 -0.16 -4.63
C ALA A 107 -9.50 -1.01 -3.59
N THR A 108 -8.73 -0.36 -2.71
CA THR A 108 -7.99 -1.02 -1.63
C THR A 108 -8.92 -1.65 -0.61
N THR A 109 -9.98 -0.96 -0.17
CA THR A 109 -10.95 -1.51 0.78
C THR A 109 -11.71 -2.71 0.22
N ILE A 110 -12.07 -2.68 -1.07
CA ILE A 110 -12.67 -3.83 -1.75
C ILE A 110 -11.68 -5.01 -1.75
N TRP A 111 -10.42 -4.79 -2.12
CA TRP A 111 -9.40 -5.83 -2.13
C TRP A 111 -9.18 -6.45 -0.75
N PHE A 112 -9.05 -5.63 0.29
CA PHE A 112 -8.90 -6.11 1.66
C PHE A 112 -10.15 -6.86 2.15
N THR A 113 -11.35 -6.45 1.74
CA THR A 113 -12.57 -7.18 2.09
C THR A 113 -12.60 -8.55 1.42
N LEU A 114 -12.20 -8.64 0.15
CA LEU A 114 -12.18 -9.93 -0.55
C LEU A 114 -11.21 -10.92 0.08
N LEU A 115 -9.98 -10.53 0.34
CA LEU A 115 -8.97 -11.42 0.93
C LEU A 115 -9.14 -11.57 2.44
N GLY A 116 -9.18 -10.46 3.16
CA GLY A 116 -9.27 -10.46 4.62
C GLY A 116 -10.63 -10.95 5.12
N GLY A 117 -11.71 -10.53 4.46
CA GLY A 117 -13.07 -11.01 4.76
C GLY A 117 -13.21 -12.51 4.52
N SER A 118 -12.60 -13.05 3.45
CA SER A 118 -12.54 -14.51 3.25
C SER A 118 -11.77 -15.21 4.36
N GLY A 119 -10.66 -14.63 4.81
CA GLY A 119 -9.90 -15.14 5.95
C GLY A 119 -10.75 -15.19 7.23
N ILE A 120 -11.46 -14.11 7.54
CA ILE A 120 -12.39 -14.05 8.69
C ILE A 120 -13.49 -15.09 8.56
N TYR A 121 -14.10 -15.24 7.37
CA TYR A 121 -15.13 -16.25 7.13
C TYR A 121 -14.62 -17.66 7.42
N HIS A 122 -13.47 -18.03 6.90
CA HIS A 122 -12.90 -19.37 7.09
C HIS A 122 -12.43 -19.61 8.53
N GLN A 123 -11.92 -18.59 9.23
CA GLN A 123 -11.61 -18.63 10.66
C GLN A 123 -12.89 -18.90 11.48
N LEU A 124 -13.97 -18.16 11.22
CA LEU A 124 -15.26 -18.31 11.92
C LEU A 124 -15.94 -19.64 11.61
N SER A 125 -15.76 -20.15 10.40
CA SER A 125 -16.31 -21.47 10.00
C SER A 125 -15.47 -22.66 10.51
N GLY A 126 -14.34 -22.40 11.17
CA GLY A 126 -13.45 -23.44 11.69
C GLY A 126 -12.66 -24.20 10.62
N THR A 127 -12.53 -23.63 9.41
CA THR A 127 -11.76 -24.24 8.32
C THR A 127 -10.26 -24.28 8.64
N PHE A 128 -9.76 -23.25 9.33
CA PHE A 128 -8.38 -23.15 9.84
C PHE A 128 -8.34 -22.21 11.06
N ASP A 129 -7.22 -22.23 11.78
CA ASP A 129 -6.92 -21.28 12.85
C ASP A 129 -5.69 -20.46 12.52
N LEU A 130 -5.85 -19.14 12.39
CA LEU A 130 -4.78 -18.18 12.13
C LEU A 130 -4.25 -17.51 13.40
N THR A 131 -4.80 -17.84 14.57
CA THR A 131 -4.50 -17.13 15.82
C THR A 131 -3.00 -17.17 16.13
N ASP A 132 -2.36 -18.31 16.02
CA ASP A 132 -0.94 -18.47 16.30
C ASP A 132 -0.06 -17.75 15.27
N ALA A 133 -0.41 -17.85 13.99
CA ALA A 133 0.34 -17.18 12.92
C ALA A 133 0.27 -15.65 13.05
N LEU A 134 -0.91 -15.11 13.38
CA LEU A 134 -1.10 -13.66 13.55
C LEU A 134 -0.42 -13.15 14.82
N ASN A 135 -0.51 -13.87 15.94
CA ASN A 135 0.15 -13.51 17.19
C ASN A 135 1.67 -13.57 17.09
N SER A 136 2.20 -14.47 16.26
CA SER A 136 3.63 -14.60 15.97
C SER A 136 4.12 -13.70 14.85
N PHE A 137 3.26 -12.81 14.30
CA PHE A 137 3.57 -11.92 13.17
C PHE A 137 4.03 -12.65 11.89
N GLN A 138 3.61 -13.90 11.70
CA GLN A 138 3.85 -14.70 10.50
C GLN A 138 2.78 -14.40 9.43
N PHE A 139 2.77 -13.17 8.91
CA PHE A 139 1.77 -12.73 7.95
C PHE A 139 1.84 -13.43 6.60
N ASP A 140 3.01 -13.93 6.24
CA ASP A 140 3.25 -14.76 5.05
C ASP A 140 2.52 -16.11 5.18
N VAL A 141 2.64 -16.78 6.32
CA VAL A 141 1.92 -18.03 6.63
C VAL A 141 0.41 -17.79 6.62
N ALA A 142 -0.05 -16.74 7.31
CA ALA A 142 -1.47 -16.39 7.35
C ALA A 142 -2.03 -16.11 5.93
N THR A 143 -1.32 -15.35 5.11
CA THR A 143 -1.73 -15.02 3.75
C THR A 143 -1.80 -16.26 2.86
N LEU A 144 -0.82 -17.16 2.93
CA LEU A 144 -0.83 -18.40 2.16
C LEU A 144 -1.95 -19.36 2.61
N THR A 145 -2.20 -19.45 3.92
CA THR A 145 -3.30 -20.26 4.46
C THR A 145 -4.65 -19.76 3.95
N VAL A 146 -4.90 -18.46 4.00
CA VAL A 146 -6.12 -17.86 3.44
C VAL A 146 -6.20 -18.14 1.94
N ALA A 147 -5.11 -17.93 1.21
CA ALA A 147 -5.05 -18.14 -0.24
C ALA A 147 -5.40 -19.60 -0.63
N GLN A 148 -4.96 -20.59 0.14
CA GLN A 148 -5.26 -22.00 -0.08
C GLN A 148 -6.71 -22.36 0.24
N ALA A 149 -7.37 -21.63 1.14
CA ALA A 149 -8.78 -21.84 1.48
C ALA A 149 -9.73 -21.19 0.46
N LEU A 150 -9.23 -20.28 -0.39
CA LEU A 150 -10.04 -19.66 -1.43
C LEU A 150 -10.43 -20.63 -2.54
N PRO A 151 -11.48 -20.32 -3.32
CA PRO A 151 -11.86 -21.11 -4.49
C PRO A 151 -10.69 -21.35 -5.43
N GLY A 152 -10.40 -22.60 -5.75
CA GLY A 152 -9.23 -23.00 -6.52
C GLY A 152 -8.02 -23.44 -5.70
N GLY A 153 -8.03 -23.28 -4.36
CA GLY A 153 -7.02 -23.83 -3.44
C GLY A 153 -5.58 -23.48 -3.82
N THR A 154 -4.75 -24.49 -4.05
CA THR A 154 -3.32 -24.33 -4.41
C THR A 154 -3.10 -23.46 -5.66
N TRP A 155 -3.99 -23.53 -6.65
CA TRP A 155 -3.88 -22.70 -7.85
C TRP A 155 -4.14 -21.23 -7.55
N MET A 156 -5.07 -20.94 -6.66
CA MET A 156 -5.32 -19.57 -6.19
C MET A 156 -4.13 -19.04 -5.40
N ALA A 157 -3.55 -19.84 -4.52
CA ALA A 157 -2.33 -19.48 -3.79
C ALA A 157 -1.15 -19.19 -4.74
N ALA A 158 -0.96 -20.02 -5.78
CA ALA A 158 0.05 -19.78 -6.80
C ALA A 158 -0.22 -18.49 -7.61
N ALA A 159 -1.47 -18.21 -7.95
CA ALA A 159 -1.86 -16.99 -8.65
C ALA A 159 -1.63 -15.73 -7.79
N ILE A 160 -1.95 -15.78 -6.49
CA ILE A 160 -1.70 -14.69 -5.53
C ILE A 160 -0.19 -14.48 -5.34
N LEU A 161 0.60 -15.56 -5.25
CA LEU A 161 2.05 -15.46 -5.16
C LEU A 161 2.65 -14.81 -6.41
N LEU A 162 2.20 -15.22 -7.60
CA LEU A 162 2.61 -14.62 -8.87
C LEU A 162 2.22 -13.13 -8.92
N LEU A 163 0.98 -12.80 -8.58
CA LEU A 163 0.47 -11.44 -8.49
C LEU A 163 1.36 -10.57 -7.60
N THR A 164 1.63 -11.04 -6.39
CA THR A 164 2.45 -10.31 -5.40
C THR A 164 3.87 -10.12 -5.89
N THR A 165 4.48 -11.16 -6.48
CA THR A 165 5.84 -11.07 -7.04
C THR A 165 5.93 -10.01 -8.13
N ILE A 166 4.95 -9.96 -9.03
CA ILE A 166 4.91 -8.96 -10.10
C ILE A 166 4.67 -7.55 -9.52
N PHE A 167 3.80 -7.40 -8.51
CA PHE A 167 3.60 -6.11 -7.84
C PHE A 167 4.89 -5.60 -7.20
N VAL A 168 5.60 -6.44 -6.46
CA VAL A 168 6.88 -6.07 -5.84
C VAL A 168 7.91 -5.67 -6.90
N ALA A 169 8.04 -6.45 -7.97
CA ALA A 169 8.98 -6.16 -9.06
C ALA A 169 8.67 -4.83 -9.76
N THR A 170 7.40 -4.58 -10.10
CA THR A 170 6.99 -3.33 -10.78
C THR A 170 7.07 -2.11 -9.86
N THR A 171 6.77 -2.28 -8.57
CA THR A 171 6.93 -1.23 -7.56
C THR A 171 8.40 -0.91 -7.34
N GLY A 172 9.25 -1.91 -7.17
CA GLY A 172 10.70 -1.74 -7.01
C GLY A 172 11.34 -1.02 -8.19
N ASP A 173 10.94 -1.34 -9.42
CA ASP A 173 11.41 -0.62 -10.61
C ASP A 173 10.96 0.85 -10.59
N SER A 174 9.70 1.12 -10.28
CA SER A 174 9.15 2.48 -10.21
C SER A 174 9.83 3.32 -9.13
N MET A 175 10.10 2.74 -7.96
CA MET A 175 10.79 3.41 -6.86
C MET A 175 12.25 3.67 -7.18
N SER A 176 12.99 2.70 -7.69
CA SER A 176 14.39 2.87 -8.10
C SER A 176 14.54 3.94 -9.17
N TYR A 177 13.59 4.01 -10.10
CA TYR A 177 13.53 5.06 -11.10
C TYR A 177 13.28 6.45 -10.46
N SER A 178 12.32 6.56 -9.54
CA SER A 178 12.00 7.83 -8.87
C SER A 178 13.17 8.35 -8.03
N ILE A 179 13.87 7.47 -7.30
CA ILE A 179 15.07 7.83 -6.53
C ILE A 179 16.19 8.27 -7.50
N ALA A 180 16.38 7.54 -8.59
CA ALA A 180 17.40 7.85 -9.58
C ALA A 180 17.18 9.23 -10.25
N MET A 181 15.91 9.60 -10.53
CA MET A 181 15.56 10.93 -11.04
C MET A 181 15.95 12.05 -10.07
N VAL A 182 15.60 11.87 -8.80
CA VAL A 182 15.91 12.86 -7.75
C VAL A 182 17.42 13.01 -7.61
N GLY A 183 18.16 11.90 -7.58
CA GLY A 183 19.62 11.91 -7.47
C GLY A 183 20.33 12.47 -8.69
N ALA A 184 19.78 12.29 -9.89
CA ALA A 184 20.36 12.80 -11.13
C ALA A 184 19.97 14.26 -11.43
N GLY A 185 18.89 14.77 -10.80
CA GLY A 185 18.36 16.12 -11.03
C GLY A 185 17.70 16.32 -12.41
N HIS A 186 17.41 15.25 -13.14
CA HIS A 186 16.75 15.29 -14.45
C HIS A 186 15.85 14.07 -14.69
N ASP A 187 14.92 14.20 -15.62
CA ASP A 187 13.83 13.23 -15.87
C ASP A 187 14.29 11.88 -16.46
N GLU A 188 15.48 11.78 -17.03
CA GLU A 188 16.00 10.59 -17.69
C GLU A 188 17.34 10.15 -17.08
N PRO A 189 17.31 9.54 -15.87
CA PRO A 189 18.55 9.08 -15.23
C PRO A 189 19.18 7.93 -16.02
N GLN A 190 20.51 7.87 -15.98
CA GLN A 190 21.25 6.79 -16.61
C GLN A 190 20.84 5.42 -16.05
N PRO A 191 20.76 4.36 -16.89
CA PRO A 191 20.29 3.04 -16.46
C PRO A 191 21.06 2.46 -15.25
N TRP A 192 22.36 2.70 -15.16
CA TRP A 192 23.18 2.20 -14.06
C TRP A 192 22.80 2.80 -12.70
N ILE A 193 22.34 4.06 -12.65
CA ILE A 193 21.89 4.73 -11.42
C ILE A 193 20.62 4.03 -10.90
N ARG A 194 19.72 3.63 -11.79
CA ARG A 194 18.51 2.87 -11.44
C ARG A 194 18.88 1.50 -10.87
N VAL A 195 19.81 0.79 -11.51
CA VAL A 195 20.28 -0.53 -11.04
C VAL A 195 20.97 -0.39 -9.68
N PHE A 196 21.78 0.65 -9.50
CA PHE A 196 22.43 0.94 -8.22
C PHE A 196 21.39 1.13 -7.10
N TRP A 197 20.39 1.99 -7.29
CA TRP A 197 19.38 2.24 -6.28
C TRP A 197 18.48 1.04 -6.04
N GLY A 198 18.11 0.29 -7.08
CA GLY A 198 17.39 -0.97 -6.93
C GLY A 198 18.17 -2.00 -6.11
N GLY A 199 19.46 -2.15 -6.39
CA GLY A 199 20.37 -3.01 -5.63
C GLY A 199 20.55 -2.55 -4.17
N ALA A 200 20.71 -1.24 -3.96
CA ALA A 200 20.83 -0.67 -2.61
C ALA A 200 19.57 -0.91 -1.76
N MET A 201 18.37 -0.72 -2.34
CA MET A 201 17.11 -1.03 -1.65
C MET A 201 16.98 -2.51 -1.33
N ALA A 202 17.30 -3.40 -2.27
CA ALA A 202 17.26 -4.84 -2.05
C ALA A 202 18.25 -5.28 -0.97
N LEU A 203 19.48 -4.74 -0.99
CA LEU A 203 20.50 -5.03 0.02
C LEU A 203 20.06 -4.55 1.40
N MET A 204 19.52 -3.33 1.51
CA MET A 204 19.01 -2.79 2.78
C MET A 204 17.88 -3.66 3.33
N ALA A 205 16.92 -4.05 2.49
CA ALA A 205 15.83 -4.93 2.88
C ALA A 205 16.38 -6.30 3.37
N ALA A 206 17.34 -6.87 2.66
CA ALA A 206 17.97 -8.14 3.05
C ALA A 206 18.70 -8.05 4.41
N ILE A 207 19.45 -6.95 4.64
CA ILE A 207 20.13 -6.70 5.92
C ILE A 207 19.10 -6.59 7.05
N LEU A 208 18.04 -5.81 6.87
CA LEU A 208 17.01 -5.60 7.90
C LEU A 208 16.24 -6.90 8.21
N LEU A 209 15.94 -7.71 7.19
CA LEU A 209 15.34 -9.03 7.39
C LEU A 209 16.30 -9.99 8.09
N TYR A 210 17.59 -9.98 7.74
CA TYR A 210 18.58 -10.79 8.43
C TYR A 210 18.71 -10.41 9.92
N MET A 211 18.75 -9.11 10.23
CA MET A 211 18.76 -8.60 11.60
C MET A 211 17.48 -8.97 12.37
N GLY A 212 16.35 -9.04 11.69
CA GLY A 212 15.07 -9.46 12.25
C GLY A 212 14.87 -10.98 12.32
N ALA A 213 15.90 -11.78 12.06
CA ALA A 213 15.79 -13.25 11.98
C ALA A 213 14.66 -13.72 11.03
N GLY A 214 14.50 -13.04 9.91
CA GLY A 214 13.45 -13.29 8.92
C GLY A 214 12.10 -12.60 9.21
N GLN A 215 11.98 -11.94 10.35
CA GLN A 215 10.77 -11.20 10.73
C GLN A 215 10.83 -9.74 10.26
N ILE A 216 9.68 -9.19 9.90
CA ILE A 216 9.57 -7.81 9.38
C ILE A 216 9.65 -6.72 10.47
N GLY A 217 9.67 -7.09 11.76
CA GLY A 217 9.60 -6.14 12.87
C GLY A 217 10.73 -5.10 12.88
N VAL A 218 11.98 -5.50 12.56
CA VAL A 218 13.11 -4.56 12.46
C VAL A 218 12.92 -3.58 11.30
N LEU A 219 12.41 -4.08 10.17
CA LEU A 219 12.08 -3.23 9.01
C LEU A 219 11.02 -2.18 9.37
N GLN A 220 9.99 -2.57 10.11
CA GLN A 220 8.94 -1.68 10.58
C GLN A 220 9.47 -0.60 11.52
N GLN A 221 10.33 -0.96 12.47
CA GLN A 221 10.98 0.00 13.36
C GLN A 221 11.85 1.00 12.60
N PHE A 222 12.60 0.53 11.59
CA PHE A 222 13.41 1.39 10.73
C PHE A 222 12.55 2.40 9.98
N ILE A 223 11.40 1.99 9.44
CA ILE A 223 10.45 2.87 8.77
C ILE A 223 9.97 3.98 9.72
N VAL A 224 9.58 3.63 10.95
CA VAL A 224 9.09 4.61 11.94
C VAL A 224 10.17 5.64 12.28
N ILE A 225 11.42 5.18 12.53
CA ILE A 225 12.53 6.10 12.87
C ILE A 225 12.83 7.06 11.70
N THR A 226 12.88 6.55 10.48
CA THR A 226 13.19 7.37 9.31
C THR A 226 12.07 8.35 8.93
N ALA A 227 10.84 8.07 9.32
CA ALA A 227 9.70 8.97 9.07
C ALA A 227 9.82 10.30 9.83
N ILE A 228 10.51 10.34 10.98
CA ILE A 228 10.66 11.57 11.79
C ILE A 228 11.37 12.69 10.99
N PRO A 229 12.59 12.52 10.48
CA PRO A 229 13.24 13.55 9.67
C PRO A 229 12.48 13.86 8.39
N VAL A 230 11.87 12.86 7.75
CA VAL A 230 11.07 13.05 6.54
C VAL A 230 9.85 13.93 6.81
N SER A 231 9.18 13.76 7.95
CA SER A 231 8.02 14.59 8.33
C SER A 231 8.38 16.07 8.41
N LEU A 232 9.56 16.40 8.94
CA LEU A 232 10.05 17.78 9.02
C LEU A 232 10.32 18.36 7.63
N ILE A 233 10.83 17.54 6.70
CA ILE A 233 11.11 17.96 5.32
C ILE A 233 9.82 18.24 4.55
N ILE A 234 8.79 17.42 4.72
CA ILE A 234 7.53 17.57 3.97
C ILE A 234 6.56 18.58 4.60
N LEU A 235 6.73 18.93 5.88
CA LEU A 235 5.84 19.83 6.59
C LEU A 235 5.60 21.17 5.85
N PRO A 236 6.62 21.86 5.28
CA PRO A 236 6.41 23.09 4.52
C PRO A 236 5.47 22.94 3.31
N SER A 237 5.33 21.73 2.76
CA SER A 237 4.45 21.47 1.61
C SER A 237 2.98 21.74 1.91
N LEU A 238 2.56 21.69 3.17
CA LEU A 238 1.21 22.02 3.59
C LEU A 238 0.84 23.49 3.29
N TRP A 239 1.83 24.38 3.28
CA TRP A 239 1.64 25.81 2.95
C TRP A 239 2.03 26.13 1.52
N THR A 240 3.11 25.52 1.03
CA THR A 240 3.60 25.81 -0.33
C THR A 240 2.74 25.16 -1.40
N GLY A 241 2.15 24.01 -1.14
CA GLY A 241 1.28 23.30 -2.09
C GLY A 241 0.06 24.12 -2.52
N PRO A 242 -0.80 24.60 -1.60
CA PRO A 242 -1.94 25.44 -1.95
C PRO A 242 -1.55 26.74 -2.64
N ARG A 243 -0.43 27.37 -2.24
CA ARG A 243 0.08 28.58 -2.87
C ARG A 243 0.53 28.34 -4.31
N ALA A 244 1.26 27.24 -4.55
CA ALA A 244 1.68 26.86 -5.89
C ALA A 244 0.48 26.56 -6.79
N ALA A 245 -0.52 25.83 -6.28
CA ALA A 245 -1.75 25.55 -7.01
C ALA A 245 -2.51 26.84 -7.38
N SER A 246 -2.61 27.81 -6.45
CA SER A 246 -3.25 29.10 -6.70
C SER A 246 -2.47 29.95 -7.72
N ALA A 247 -1.13 29.93 -7.67
CA ALA A 247 -0.30 30.63 -8.66
C ALA A 247 -0.51 30.04 -10.06
N LEU A 248 -0.51 28.72 -10.17
CA LEU A 248 -0.74 28.01 -11.43
C LEU A 248 -2.14 28.31 -12.02
N ALA A 249 -3.16 28.37 -11.17
CA ALA A 249 -4.52 28.72 -11.59
C ALA A 249 -4.59 30.13 -12.17
N LYS A 250 -3.90 31.11 -11.56
CA LYS A 250 -3.81 32.49 -12.09
C LYS A 250 -3.08 32.54 -13.43
N GLU A 251 -1.96 31.83 -13.57
CA GLU A 251 -1.22 31.76 -14.84
C GLU A 251 -2.05 31.16 -15.98
N GLN A 252 -2.96 30.25 -15.65
CA GLN A 252 -3.87 29.61 -16.61
C GLN A 252 -5.18 30.39 -16.83
N GLY A 253 -5.36 31.55 -16.18
CA GLY A 253 -6.55 32.37 -16.31
C GLY A 253 -7.84 31.76 -15.73
N LEU A 254 -7.69 30.87 -14.73
CA LEU A 254 -8.81 30.16 -14.09
C LEU A 254 -9.37 30.88 -12.85
N THR A 255 -8.76 32.01 -12.47
CA THR A 255 -9.17 32.88 -11.35
C THR A 255 -8.97 34.35 -11.68
#